data_63c55c5a476eba6b8877a14d28e173c9
#
_entry.id   63c55c5a476eba6b8877a14d28e173c9
#
_cell.length_a   1.000
_cell.length_b   1.000
_cell.length_c   1.000
_cell.angle_alpha   90.00
_cell.angle_beta   90.00
_cell.angle_gamma   90.00
#
_symmetry.space_group_name_H-M   'P 1'
#
loop_
_entity.id
_entity.type
_entity.pdbx_description
1 polymer ?
#
loop_
_entity_poly.entity_id
_entity_poly.type
_entity_poly.pdbx_seq_one_letter_code
_entity_poly.pdbx_strand_id
1 'polypeptide(L)'
;MSAIDTKFGESAQALFCAIADIAGVSKAKSVLDLSKYTNYNEFESDNRKLIDQAYKAIDTPGASLIGIEDFLKRPSDKNGWYRSSVLIALKLIQDITTLMSKLGYTKFNRIQTPGINNLLYKRGDGPIMGNIEKLFKIANKNTKYWTTLGQPSFGDINKWSPADMYFASEVAKRNVNKELSFAQSNQGSYNIDRLNILITENMKSGDLFPLSLKKQIKEVQLQPVNFDEKSKTELLKNVKYKDIYKVEMKAGKVWYTEKDPQRDMLLGIVDDKGGDKGKIQIRHEPSAGQWKVDFTYKGAQARGGSLTSFDAFSRLVGQHNSKVGEEFLKQYKIGNDLFKAQNKIHEKTKAEFRNKYGKEAYDKRRGELSATTIINRVMPVISGWLAKEKQEVKTEFVRSIFTYVTSRAPKSGKFVIAK
;
A
#
# COMPACT_ATOMS: atom_id res chain seq x y z
N MET A 1 -9.61 -9.22 9.78
CA MET A 1 -10.24 -9.45 8.47
C MET A 1 -9.41 -10.50 7.74
N SER A 2 -9.99 -11.56 7.25
CA SER A 2 -9.24 -12.59 6.52
C SER A 2 -8.85 -12.09 5.12
N ALA A 3 -7.84 -12.70 4.49
CA ALA A 3 -7.48 -12.37 3.10
C ALA A 3 -8.63 -12.65 2.13
N ILE A 4 -9.47 -13.64 2.46
CA ILE A 4 -10.67 -14.00 1.70
C ILE A 4 -11.73 -12.88 1.79
N ASP A 5 -11.98 -12.34 2.98
CA ASP A 5 -12.95 -11.24 3.15
C ASP A 5 -12.51 -9.97 2.40
N THR A 6 -11.19 -9.70 2.37
CA THR A 6 -10.65 -8.59 1.57
C THR A 6 -10.92 -8.80 0.07
N LYS A 7 -10.69 -10.02 -0.43
CA LYS A 7 -10.95 -10.36 -1.84
C LYS A 7 -12.41 -10.14 -2.23
N PHE A 8 -13.35 -10.63 -1.43
CA PHE A 8 -14.79 -10.44 -1.70
C PHE A 8 -15.20 -8.98 -1.57
N GLY A 9 -14.67 -8.26 -0.56
CA GLY A 9 -14.97 -6.84 -0.37
C GLY A 9 -14.52 -5.97 -1.54
N GLU A 10 -13.29 -6.16 -2.04
CA GLU A 10 -12.78 -5.46 -3.22
C GLU A 10 -13.55 -5.83 -4.49
N SER A 11 -13.97 -7.10 -4.62
CA SER A 11 -14.80 -7.55 -5.75
C SER A 11 -16.20 -6.93 -5.71
N ALA A 12 -16.78 -6.77 -4.52
CA ALA A 12 -18.05 -6.07 -4.33
C ALA A 12 -17.92 -4.58 -4.70
N GLN A 13 -16.86 -3.92 -4.26
CA GLN A 13 -16.60 -2.52 -4.63
C GLN A 13 -16.45 -2.35 -6.15
N ALA A 14 -15.76 -3.27 -6.83
CA ALA A 14 -15.64 -3.27 -8.29
C ALA A 14 -17.00 -3.48 -8.96
N LEU A 15 -17.83 -4.39 -8.46
CA LEU A 15 -19.19 -4.63 -8.98
C LEU A 15 -20.04 -3.37 -8.89
N PHE A 16 -20.04 -2.68 -7.76
CA PHE A 16 -20.84 -1.45 -7.59
C PHE A 16 -20.30 -0.29 -8.42
N CYS A 17 -19.00 -0.21 -8.68
CA CYS A 17 -18.44 0.73 -9.64
C CYS A 17 -18.94 0.45 -11.07
N ALA A 18 -19.03 -0.82 -11.47
CA ALA A 18 -19.60 -1.19 -12.77
C ALA A 18 -21.11 -0.88 -12.84
N ILE A 19 -21.86 -1.11 -11.77
CA ILE A 19 -23.26 -0.72 -11.68
C ILE A 19 -23.44 0.79 -11.88
N ALA A 20 -22.63 1.60 -11.20
CA ALA A 20 -22.68 3.06 -11.34
C ALA A 20 -22.32 3.51 -12.77
N ASP A 21 -21.31 2.88 -13.37
CA ASP A 21 -20.88 3.18 -14.74
C ASP A 21 -21.99 2.87 -15.77
N ILE A 22 -22.62 1.70 -15.66
CA ILE A 22 -23.74 1.30 -16.54
C ILE A 22 -24.96 2.20 -16.35
N ALA A 23 -25.29 2.55 -15.11
CA ALA A 23 -26.40 3.45 -14.81
C ALA A 23 -26.14 4.87 -15.34
N GLY A 24 -24.88 5.28 -15.40
CA GLY A 24 -24.43 6.61 -15.81
C GLY A 24 -24.60 7.66 -14.71
N VAL A 25 -23.88 8.80 -14.87
CA VAL A 25 -23.79 9.86 -13.85
C VAL A 25 -25.17 10.36 -13.38
N SER A 26 -26.10 10.56 -14.30
CA SER A 26 -27.44 11.10 -14.01
C SER A 26 -28.33 10.14 -13.19
N LYS A 27 -28.18 8.82 -13.36
CA LYS A 27 -29.03 7.81 -12.75
C LYS A 27 -28.36 7.07 -11.60
N ALA A 28 -27.04 7.08 -11.51
CA ALA A 28 -26.31 6.32 -10.50
C ALA A 28 -26.79 6.62 -9.07
N LYS A 29 -27.07 7.90 -8.76
CA LYS A 29 -27.54 8.29 -7.43
C LYS A 29 -28.90 7.71 -7.08
N SER A 30 -29.83 7.63 -8.04
CA SER A 30 -31.16 7.06 -7.81
C SER A 30 -31.14 5.54 -7.78
N VAL A 31 -30.25 4.91 -8.53
CA VAL A 31 -30.05 3.46 -8.54
C VAL A 31 -29.36 2.99 -7.26
N LEU A 32 -28.33 3.71 -6.81
CA LEU A 32 -27.52 3.38 -5.64
C LEU A 32 -27.96 4.17 -4.39
N ASP A 33 -29.27 4.32 -4.20
CA ASP A 33 -29.84 5.09 -3.10
C ASP A 33 -29.84 4.28 -1.80
N LEU A 34 -28.96 4.63 -0.87
CA LEU A 34 -28.86 4.01 0.45
C LEU A 34 -30.05 4.33 1.39
N SER A 35 -30.90 5.30 1.04
CA SER A 35 -32.14 5.55 1.79
C SER A 35 -33.26 4.60 1.35
N LYS A 36 -33.24 4.17 0.09
CA LYS A 36 -34.17 3.19 -0.45
C LYS A 36 -33.70 1.75 -0.17
N TYR A 37 -32.41 1.49 -0.33
CA TYR A 37 -31.82 0.16 -0.19
C TYR A 37 -30.83 0.15 0.99
N THR A 38 -31.30 -0.27 2.13
CA THR A 38 -30.50 -0.26 3.37
C THR A 38 -29.53 -1.44 3.46
N ASN A 39 -29.81 -2.50 2.69
CA ASN A 39 -29.00 -3.72 2.61
C ASN A 39 -29.00 -4.29 1.19
N TYR A 40 -28.08 -5.28 0.98
CA TYR A 40 -27.91 -5.87 -0.34
C TYR A 40 -29.13 -6.64 -0.85
N ASN A 41 -29.89 -7.30 0.02
CA ASN A 41 -31.09 -8.07 -0.39
C ASN A 41 -32.16 -7.15 -0.99
N GLU A 42 -32.39 -5.99 -0.39
CA GLU A 42 -33.33 -4.99 -0.91
C GLU A 42 -32.87 -4.45 -2.27
N PHE A 43 -31.56 -4.17 -2.40
CA PHE A 43 -30.98 -3.71 -3.65
C PHE A 43 -31.08 -4.76 -4.75
N GLU A 44 -30.73 -6.01 -4.45
CA GLU A 44 -30.74 -7.12 -5.40
C GLU A 44 -32.14 -7.37 -5.97
N SER A 45 -33.18 -7.36 -5.12
CA SER A 45 -34.55 -7.67 -5.54
C SER A 45 -35.04 -6.75 -6.67
N ASP A 46 -34.69 -5.47 -6.61
CA ASP A 46 -35.09 -4.48 -7.60
C ASP A 46 -34.13 -4.34 -8.79
N ASN A 47 -32.88 -4.77 -8.62
CA ASN A 47 -31.79 -4.45 -9.56
C ASN A 47 -31.09 -5.68 -10.15
N ARG A 48 -31.66 -6.87 -10.06
CA ARG A 48 -31.04 -8.13 -10.51
C ARG A 48 -30.45 -8.04 -11.93
N LYS A 49 -31.23 -7.55 -12.88
CA LYS A 49 -30.78 -7.40 -14.28
C LYS A 49 -29.55 -6.49 -14.42
N LEU A 50 -29.52 -5.41 -13.65
CA LEU A 50 -28.41 -4.45 -13.66
C LEU A 50 -27.17 -5.07 -13.02
N ILE A 51 -27.30 -5.84 -11.95
CA ILE A 51 -26.21 -6.58 -11.30
C ILE A 51 -25.60 -7.56 -12.28
N ASP A 52 -26.40 -8.35 -12.97
CA ASP A 52 -25.93 -9.31 -13.96
C ASP A 52 -25.20 -8.64 -15.14
N GLN A 53 -25.72 -7.50 -15.61
CA GLN A 53 -25.07 -6.71 -16.65
C GLN A 53 -23.72 -6.13 -16.16
N ALA A 54 -23.69 -5.60 -14.96
CA ALA A 54 -22.48 -5.04 -14.37
C ALA A 54 -21.41 -6.10 -14.14
N TYR A 55 -21.79 -7.26 -13.63
CA TYR A 55 -20.87 -8.37 -13.45
C TYR A 55 -20.24 -8.85 -14.77
N LYS A 56 -21.03 -8.93 -15.84
CA LYS A 56 -20.54 -9.27 -17.18
C LYS A 56 -19.62 -8.21 -17.78
N ALA A 57 -19.75 -6.95 -17.37
CA ALA A 57 -18.91 -5.86 -17.83
C ALA A 57 -17.52 -5.84 -17.15
N ILE A 58 -17.33 -6.62 -16.09
CA ILE A 58 -16.02 -6.75 -15.42
C ILE A 58 -15.25 -7.86 -16.10
N ASP A 59 -14.12 -7.52 -16.73
CA ASP A 59 -13.28 -8.51 -17.44
C ASP A 59 -12.74 -9.59 -16.50
N THR A 60 -12.39 -9.21 -15.28
CA THR A 60 -11.96 -10.14 -14.24
C THR A 60 -12.48 -9.71 -12.87
N PRO A 61 -13.61 -10.24 -12.43
CA PRO A 61 -14.30 -9.79 -11.21
C PRO A 61 -13.58 -10.19 -9.92
N GLY A 62 -12.60 -11.08 -9.98
CA GLY A 62 -11.82 -11.54 -8.83
C GLY A 62 -12.55 -12.55 -7.93
N ALA A 63 -13.90 -12.63 -8.00
CA ALA A 63 -14.73 -13.61 -7.32
C ALA A 63 -15.99 -13.89 -8.16
N SER A 64 -16.62 -15.05 -7.95
CA SER A 64 -17.91 -15.36 -8.59
C SER A 64 -18.99 -14.41 -8.10
N LEU A 65 -20.01 -14.15 -8.93
CA LEU A 65 -21.13 -13.30 -8.52
C LEU A 65 -21.81 -13.83 -7.25
N ILE A 66 -22.09 -15.14 -7.23
CA ILE A 66 -22.67 -15.80 -6.05
C ILE A 66 -21.81 -15.57 -4.81
N GLY A 67 -20.50 -15.73 -4.91
CA GLY A 67 -19.60 -15.50 -3.78
C GLY A 67 -19.58 -14.05 -3.29
N ILE A 68 -19.71 -13.07 -4.19
CA ILE A 68 -19.85 -11.65 -3.83
C ILE A 68 -21.17 -11.40 -3.12
N GLU A 69 -22.26 -11.96 -3.66
CA GLU A 69 -23.61 -11.82 -3.09
C GLU A 69 -23.71 -12.44 -1.71
N ASP A 70 -23.26 -13.68 -1.56
CA ASP A 70 -23.23 -14.37 -0.25
C ASP A 70 -22.40 -13.58 0.77
N PHE A 71 -21.30 -12.97 0.34
CA PHE A 71 -20.49 -12.13 1.19
C PHE A 71 -21.23 -10.86 1.65
N LEU A 72 -21.94 -10.18 0.74
CA LEU A 72 -22.70 -8.97 1.03
C LEU A 72 -23.96 -9.23 1.88
N LYS A 73 -24.51 -10.44 1.80
CA LYS A 73 -25.67 -10.89 2.57
C LYS A 73 -25.34 -11.35 4.01
N ARG A 74 -24.06 -11.48 4.36
CA ARG A 74 -23.65 -11.99 5.68
C ARG A 74 -24.11 -11.08 6.81
N PRO A 75 -24.77 -11.64 7.86
CA PRO A 75 -25.18 -10.86 9.03
C PRO A 75 -24.03 -10.19 9.78
N SER A 76 -22.84 -10.81 9.74
CA SER A 76 -21.62 -10.30 10.38
C SER A 76 -21.09 -9.03 9.77
N ASP A 77 -21.45 -8.70 8.53
CA ASP A 77 -21.01 -7.48 7.86
C ASP A 77 -21.78 -6.22 8.30
N LYS A 78 -22.96 -6.38 8.86
CA LYS A 78 -23.87 -5.27 9.22
C LYS A 78 -23.95 -4.22 8.11
N ASN A 79 -24.03 -4.65 6.88
CA ASN A 79 -24.05 -3.83 5.66
C ASN A 79 -22.81 -2.97 5.41
N GLY A 80 -21.71 -3.19 6.14
CA GLY A 80 -20.53 -2.36 6.04
C GLY A 80 -19.86 -2.42 4.67
N TRP A 81 -19.76 -3.59 4.04
CA TRP A 81 -19.20 -3.71 2.69
C TRP A 81 -20.18 -3.28 1.60
N TYR A 82 -21.46 -3.62 1.73
CA TYR A 82 -22.49 -3.11 0.83
C TYR A 82 -22.48 -1.59 0.80
N ARG A 83 -22.60 -0.96 1.97
CA ARG A 83 -22.55 0.50 2.11
C ARG A 83 -21.26 1.10 1.56
N SER A 84 -20.12 0.50 1.87
CA SER A 84 -18.82 0.94 1.36
C SER A 84 -18.74 0.89 -0.17
N SER A 85 -19.26 -0.18 -0.77
CA SER A 85 -19.28 -0.35 -2.23
C SER A 85 -20.12 0.71 -2.92
N VAL A 86 -21.31 1.00 -2.39
CA VAL A 86 -22.19 2.05 -2.88
C VAL A 86 -21.55 3.44 -2.76
N LEU A 87 -21.00 3.78 -1.60
CA LEU A 87 -20.39 5.09 -1.38
C LEU A 87 -19.18 5.34 -2.28
N ILE A 88 -18.32 4.35 -2.47
CA ILE A 88 -17.16 4.46 -3.36
C ILE A 88 -17.61 4.63 -4.81
N ALA A 89 -18.58 3.83 -5.26
CA ALA A 89 -19.10 3.91 -6.63
C ALA A 89 -19.71 5.27 -6.93
N LEU A 90 -20.54 5.79 -6.03
CA LEU A 90 -21.13 7.13 -6.17
C LEU A 90 -20.09 8.24 -6.17
N LYS A 91 -19.09 8.16 -5.28
CA LYS A 91 -18.02 9.16 -5.22
C LYS A 91 -17.18 9.18 -6.49
N LEU A 92 -16.83 8.00 -7.00
CA LEU A 92 -16.07 7.90 -8.24
C LEU A 92 -16.82 8.49 -9.43
N ILE A 93 -18.06 8.06 -9.64
CA ILE A 93 -18.81 8.53 -10.83
C ILE A 93 -19.10 10.04 -10.80
N GLN A 94 -19.19 10.63 -9.60
CA GLN A 94 -19.44 12.06 -9.43
C GLN A 94 -18.17 12.90 -9.57
N ASP A 95 -17.07 12.46 -8.99
CA ASP A 95 -15.92 13.33 -8.75
C ASP A 95 -14.68 13.00 -9.58
N ILE A 96 -14.62 11.83 -10.23
CA ILE A 96 -13.40 11.40 -10.92
C ILE A 96 -12.96 12.36 -12.02
N THR A 97 -13.90 12.87 -12.80
CA THR A 97 -13.60 13.83 -13.90
C THR A 97 -13.03 15.13 -13.35
N THR A 98 -13.63 15.65 -12.28
CA THR A 98 -13.17 16.87 -11.62
C THR A 98 -11.78 16.65 -11.00
N LEU A 99 -11.56 15.50 -10.37
CA LEU A 99 -10.26 15.14 -9.81
C LEU A 99 -9.19 15.08 -10.91
N MET A 100 -9.47 14.38 -12.00
CA MET A 100 -8.52 14.21 -13.09
C MET A 100 -8.21 15.55 -13.79
N SER A 101 -9.20 16.42 -13.97
CA SER A 101 -8.99 17.78 -14.49
C SER A 101 -8.07 18.60 -13.56
N LYS A 102 -8.27 18.57 -12.25
CA LYS A 102 -7.39 19.24 -11.27
C LYS A 102 -5.94 18.71 -11.29
N LEU A 103 -5.75 17.48 -11.72
CA LEU A 103 -4.43 16.87 -11.86
C LEU A 103 -3.79 17.11 -13.24
N GLY A 104 -4.43 17.93 -14.09
CA GLY A 104 -3.95 18.25 -15.43
C GLY A 104 -4.24 17.18 -16.49
N TYR A 105 -5.14 16.23 -16.21
CA TYR A 105 -5.59 15.22 -17.15
C TYR A 105 -6.96 15.61 -17.71
N THR A 106 -7.00 16.06 -18.94
CA THR A 106 -8.18 16.72 -19.54
C THR A 106 -9.24 15.78 -20.11
N LYS A 107 -8.96 14.48 -20.17
CA LYS A 107 -9.86 13.50 -20.80
C LYS A 107 -10.01 12.25 -19.93
N PHE A 108 -10.99 12.26 -19.03
CA PHE A 108 -11.43 11.04 -18.40
C PHE A 108 -12.95 10.92 -18.52
N ASN A 109 -13.42 10.43 -19.67
CA ASN A 109 -14.83 10.32 -20.01
C ASN A 109 -15.38 8.89 -19.85
N ARG A 110 -14.55 7.93 -19.42
CA ARG A 110 -14.89 6.51 -19.47
C ARG A 110 -16.03 6.13 -18.55
N ILE A 111 -16.09 6.74 -17.36
CA ILE A 111 -17.17 6.49 -16.40
C ILE A 111 -18.46 7.24 -16.77
N GLN A 112 -18.39 8.21 -17.69
CA GLN A 112 -19.54 9.03 -18.08
C GLN A 112 -20.36 8.43 -19.23
N THR A 113 -19.80 7.44 -19.95
CA THR A 113 -20.46 6.82 -21.10
C THR A 113 -20.95 5.42 -20.72
N PRO A 114 -22.25 5.23 -20.45
CA PRO A 114 -22.79 3.95 -20.02
C PRO A 114 -22.52 2.83 -21.02
N GLY A 115 -22.01 1.70 -20.53
CA GLY A 115 -21.93 0.46 -21.29
C GLY A 115 -20.89 0.41 -22.42
N ILE A 116 -20.04 1.42 -22.58
CA ILE A 116 -19.08 1.46 -23.70
C ILE A 116 -17.65 1.37 -23.19
N ASN A 117 -17.03 0.21 -23.37
CA ASN A 117 -15.58 -0.01 -23.25
C ASN A 117 -14.92 0.35 -21.90
N ASN A 118 -15.70 0.48 -20.83
CA ASN A 118 -15.17 0.65 -19.49
C ASN A 118 -14.96 -0.72 -18.85
N LEU A 119 -13.74 -1.19 -18.88
CA LEU A 119 -13.38 -2.48 -18.30
C LEU A 119 -12.88 -2.27 -16.88
N LEU A 120 -13.36 -3.11 -15.96
CA LEU A 120 -12.90 -3.15 -14.59
C LEU A 120 -12.07 -4.40 -14.37
N TYR A 121 -10.85 -4.22 -13.92
CA TYR A 121 -9.90 -5.29 -13.66
C TYR A 121 -9.48 -5.28 -12.20
N LYS A 122 -9.30 -6.45 -11.65
CA LYS A 122 -8.78 -6.63 -10.31
C LYS A 122 -7.33 -7.11 -10.34
N ARG A 123 -6.55 -6.74 -9.34
CA ARG A 123 -5.15 -7.16 -9.21
C ARG A 123 -5.02 -8.69 -9.13
N GLY A 124 -4.02 -9.20 -9.85
CA GLY A 124 -3.69 -10.63 -9.89
C GLY A 124 -4.58 -11.48 -10.78
N ASP A 125 -5.68 -10.92 -11.28
CA ASP A 125 -6.64 -11.60 -12.13
C ASP A 125 -6.77 -10.88 -13.47
N GLY A 126 -6.84 -11.61 -14.58
CA GLY A 126 -7.12 -11.10 -15.90
C GLY A 126 -5.97 -10.45 -16.68
N PRO A 127 -6.23 -10.10 -17.95
CA PRO A 127 -5.18 -9.76 -18.90
C PRO A 127 -4.51 -8.43 -18.59
N ILE A 128 -5.24 -7.40 -18.14
CA ILE A 128 -4.59 -6.10 -17.90
C ILE A 128 -3.79 -6.08 -16.60
N MET A 129 -4.37 -6.56 -15.51
CA MET A 129 -3.71 -6.62 -14.22
C MET A 129 -2.52 -7.57 -14.23
N GLY A 130 -2.72 -8.79 -14.75
CA GLY A 130 -1.66 -9.79 -14.87
C GLY A 130 -0.54 -9.33 -15.80
N ASN A 131 -0.83 -8.59 -16.85
CA ASN A 131 0.19 -8.08 -17.76
C ASN A 131 0.94 -6.88 -17.19
N ILE A 132 0.28 -5.98 -16.45
CA ILE A 132 0.96 -4.94 -15.67
C ILE A 132 1.87 -5.56 -14.60
N GLU A 133 1.43 -6.64 -13.93
CA GLU A 133 2.28 -7.35 -12.98
C GLU A 133 3.50 -8.00 -13.63
N LYS A 134 3.36 -8.59 -14.84
CA LYS A 134 4.48 -9.14 -15.63
C LYS A 134 5.46 -8.03 -16.03
N LEU A 135 4.95 -6.89 -16.52
CA LEU A 135 5.75 -5.71 -16.86
C LEU A 135 6.52 -5.21 -15.63
N PHE A 136 5.85 -5.11 -14.49
CA PHE A 136 6.49 -4.73 -13.23
C PHE A 136 7.61 -5.72 -12.86
N LYS A 137 7.37 -7.03 -12.94
CA LYS A 137 8.38 -8.05 -12.62
C LYS A 137 9.62 -7.92 -13.53
N ILE A 138 9.42 -7.68 -14.83
CA ILE A 138 10.53 -7.46 -15.77
C ILE A 138 11.30 -6.19 -15.41
N ALA A 139 10.59 -5.08 -15.26
CA ALA A 139 11.19 -3.78 -14.93
C ALA A 139 11.95 -3.80 -13.60
N ASN A 140 11.37 -4.45 -12.60
CA ASN A 140 11.90 -4.51 -11.25
C ASN A 140 13.13 -5.42 -11.12
N LYS A 141 13.30 -6.39 -12.02
CA LYS A 141 14.49 -7.26 -12.09
C LYS A 141 15.68 -6.62 -12.77
N ASN A 142 15.56 -5.44 -13.36
CA ASN A 142 16.66 -4.74 -14.02
C ASN A 142 17.68 -4.21 -12.97
N THR A 143 18.58 -5.06 -12.57
CA THR A 143 19.60 -4.75 -11.54
C THR A 143 20.50 -3.60 -11.94
N LYS A 144 20.90 -3.53 -13.23
CA LYS A 144 21.74 -2.43 -13.75
C LYS A 144 21.07 -1.07 -13.54
N TYR A 145 19.77 -0.98 -13.84
CA TYR A 145 18.98 0.25 -13.63
C TYR A 145 18.97 0.67 -12.16
N TRP A 146 18.66 -0.26 -11.25
CA TRP A 146 18.59 0.04 -9.82
C TRP A 146 19.96 0.37 -9.22
N THR A 147 21.02 -0.33 -9.65
CA THR A 147 22.41 -0.04 -9.23
C THR A 147 22.84 1.36 -9.66
N THR A 148 22.52 1.76 -10.91
CA THR A 148 22.82 3.11 -11.41
C THR A 148 22.14 4.20 -10.59
N LEU A 149 20.92 3.92 -10.09
CA LEU A 149 20.19 4.86 -9.21
C LEU A 149 20.68 4.83 -7.76
N GLY A 150 21.54 3.89 -7.38
CA GLY A 150 21.93 3.68 -5.98
C GLY A 150 20.74 3.26 -5.09
N GLN A 151 19.73 2.60 -5.66
CA GLN A 151 18.48 2.25 -4.97
C GLN A 151 18.18 0.76 -5.09
N PRO A 152 17.60 0.13 -4.06
CA PRO A 152 17.10 -1.21 -4.20
C PRO A 152 15.79 -1.23 -5.01
N SER A 153 15.52 -2.34 -5.70
CA SER A 153 14.27 -2.59 -6.39
C SER A 153 13.08 -2.62 -5.42
N PHE A 154 11.85 -2.50 -5.93
CA PHE A 154 10.65 -2.67 -5.10
C PHE A 154 10.55 -4.11 -4.58
N GLY A 155 10.08 -4.30 -3.35
CA GLY A 155 9.88 -5.64 -2.79
C GLY A 155 8.74 -6.42 -3.46
N ASP A 156 7.70 -5.73 -3.86
CA ASP A 156 6.54 -6.28 -4.57
C ASP A 156 5.77 -5.18 -5.31
N ILE A 157 4.81 -5.58 -6.14
CA ILE A 157 4.00 -4.64 -6.94
C ILE A 157 3.19 -3.68 -6.07
N ASN A 158 2.78 -4.08 -4.85
CA ASN A 158 2.02 -3.19 -3.95
C ASN A 158 2.89 -2.04 -3.42
N LYS A 159 4.20 -2.19 -3.45
CA LYS A 159 5.15 -1.13 -3.07
C LYS A 159 5.35 -0.12 -4.20
N TRP A 160 5.20 -0.57 -5.44
CA TRP A 160 5.21 0.31 -6.61
C TRP A 160 3.85 0.98 -6.81
N SER A 161 2.79 0.20 -6.91
CA SER A 161 1.42 0.69 -7.05
C SER A 161 0.44 -0.25 -6.33
N PRO A 162 -0.19 0.18 -5.25
CA PRO A 162 -1.16 -0.61 -4.52
C PRO A 162 -2.57 -0.55 -5.11
N ALA A 163 -2.71 -0.32 -6.42
CA ALA A 163 -4.01 -0.32 -7.07
C ALA A 163 -4.66 -1.71 -6.97
N ASP A 164 -5.88 -1.75 -6.49
CA ASP A 164 -6.66 -2.98 -6.30
C ASP A 164 -7.51 -3.28 -7.53
N MET A 165 -7.83 -2.25 -8.33
CA MET A 165 -8.50 -2.38 -9.61
C MET A 165 -8.09 -1.26 -10.59
N TYR A 166 -8.43 -1.45 -11.86
CA TYR A 166 -8.30 -0.43 -12.89
C TYR A 166 -9.63 -0.23 -13.61
N PHE A 167 -10.02 1.02 -13.83
CA PHE A 167 -10.87 1.32 -14.98
C PHE A 167 -9.98 1.34 -16.21
N ALA A 168 -10.32 0.56 -17.23
CA ALA A 168 -9.50 0.45 -18.41
C ALA A 168 -10.36 0.30 -19.67
N SER A 169 -9.88 0.87 -20.77
CA SER A 169 -10.47 0.71 -22.09
C SER A 169 -9.78 -0.40 -22.88
N GLU A 170 -10.38 -0.83 -23.97
CA GLU A 170 -9.73 -1.72 -24.93
C GLU A 170 -8.43 -1.12 -25.52
N VAL A 171 -8.34 0.22 -25.58
CA VAL A 171 -7.10 0.90 -25.98
C VAL A 171 -6.00 0.66 -24.96
N ALA A 172 -6.29 0.86 -23.68
CA ALA A 172 -5.33 0.57 -22.61
C ALA A 172 -4.88 -0.90 -22.62
N LYS A 173 -5.82 -1.84 -22.82
CA LYS A 173 -5.53 -3.27 -22.92
C LYS A 173 -4.55 -3.58 -24.08
N ARG A 174 -4.80 -3.00 -25.27
CA ARG A 174 -3.88 -3.14 -26.41
C ARG A 174 -2.51 -2.54 -26.13
N ASN A 175 -2.45 -1.37 -25.51
CA ASN A 175 -1.20 -0.69 -25.16
C ASN A 175 -0.38 -1.52 -24.17
N VAL A 176 -1.02 -2.06 -23.13
CA VAL A 176 -0.36 -2.93 -22.15
C VAL A 176 0.17 -4.21 -22.79
N ASN A 177 -0.60 -4.84 -23.68
CA ASN A 177 -0.18 -6.04 -24.40
C ASN A 177 1.01 -5.77 -25.33
N LYS A 178 0.97 -4.67 -26.08
CA LYS A 178 2.08 -4.25 -26.96
C LYS A 178 3.35 -3.98 -26.14
N GLU A 179 3.21 -3.28 -25.01
CA GLU A 179 4.33 -2.98 -24.13
C GLU A 179 4.91 -4.24 -23.47
N LEU A 180 4.06 -5.23 -23.14
CA LEU A 180 4.53 -6.51 -22.61
C LEU A 180 5.38 -7.27 -23.63
N SER A 181 4.95 -7.33 -24.88
CA SER A 181 5.73 -7.94 -25.95
C SER A 181 7.09 -7.26 -26.13
N PHE A 182 7.10 -5.91 -26.09
CA PHE A 182 8.34 -5.15 -26.12
C PHE A 182 9.25 -5.47 -24.91
N ALA A 183 8.70 -5.46 -23.70
CA ALA A 183 9.46 -5.73 -22.48
C ALA A 183 10.05 -7.14 -22.45
N GLN A 184 9.32 -8.14 -22.95
CA GLN A 184 9.79 -9.51 -23.05
C GLN A 184 10.98 -9.67 -24.01
N SER A 185 10.99 -8.93 -25.11
CA SER A 185 12.08 -8.91 -26.09
C SER A 185 13.29 -8.06 -25.62
N ASN A 186 13.09 -7.16 -24.64
CA ASN A 186 14.08 -6.19 -24.21
C ASN A 186 14.30 -6.20 -22.68
N GLN A 187 14.30 -7.38 -22.06
CA GLN A 187 14.33 -7.51 -20.60
C GLN A 187 15.51 -6.79 -19.93
N GLY A 188 16.69 -6.77 -20.55
CA GLY A 188 17.87 -6.11 -19.98
C GLY A 188 17.82 -4.58 -19.96
N SER A 189 16.97 -3.95 -20.77
CA SER A 189 16.81 -2.49 -20.87
C SER A 189 15.47 -1.99 -20.36
N TYR A 190 14.46 -2.85 -20.21
CA TYR A 190 13.15 -2.47 -19.69
C TYR A 190 13.26 -2.10 -18.22
N ASN A 191 12.69 -0.95 -17.83
CA ASN A 191 12.81 -0.44 -16.47
C ASN A 191 11.51 0.20 -15.97
N ILE A 192 11.50 0.59 -14.70
CA ILE A 192 10.29 1.09 -14.03
C ILE A 192 9.82 2.45 -14.56
N ASP A 193 10.73 3.29 -15.08
CA ASP A 193 10.35 4.58 -15.66
C ASP A 193 9.51 4.37 -16.90
N ARG A 194 9.87 3.40 -17.74
CA ARG A 194 9.10 3.07 -18.93
C ARG A 194 7.71 2.53 -18.58
N LEU A 195 7.60 1.69 -17.56
CA LEU A 195 6.29 1.26 -17.06
C LEU A 195 5.46 2.45 -16.52
N ASN A 196 6.09 3.37 -15.81
CA ASN A 196 5.42 4.58 -15.33
C ASN A 196 4.94 5.48 -16.47
N ILE A 197 5.70 5.58 -17.56
CA ILE A 197 5.28 6.30 -18.77
C ILE A 197 4.05 5.64 -19.37
N LEU A 198 4.03 4.33 -19.55
CA LEU A 198 2.86 3.59 -20.06
C LEU A 198 1.60 3.91 -19.25
N ILE A 199 1.68 3.79 -17.91
CA ILE A 199 0.54 4.07 -17.02
C ILE A 199 0.12 5.54 -17.16
N THR A 200 1.08 6.47 -17.12
CA THR A 200 0.80 7.90 -17.19
C THR A 200 0.15 8.31 -18.51
N GLU A 201 0.64 7.83 -19.65
CA GLU A 201 0.09 8.16 -20.97
C GLU A 201 -1.33 7.62 -21.15
N ASN A 202 -1.60 6.37 -20.69
CA ASN A 202 -2.95 5.83 -20.70
C ASN A 202 -3.90 6.56 -19.72
N MET A 203 -3.38 7.12 -18.64
CA MET A 203 -4.18 7.99 -17.76
C MET A 203 -4.48 9.33 -18.43
N LYS A 204 -3.51 9.96 -19.09
CA LYS A 204 -3.69 11.23 -19.82
C LYS A 204 -4.71 11.10 -20.96
N SER A 205 -4.72 9.97 -21.66
CA SER A 205 -5.71 9.69 -22.71
C SER A 205 -7.10 9.32 -22.16
N GLY A 206 -7.22 9.14 -20.85
CA GLY A 206 -8.47 8.71 -20.20
C GLY A 206 -8.78 7.23 -20.40
N ASP A 207 -7.78 6.43 -20.76
CA ASP A 207 -7.93 5.00 -21.06
C ASP A 207 -7.65 4.08 -19.88
N LEU A 208 -6.96 4.58 -18.85
CA LEU A 208 -6.60 3.81 -17.66
C LEU A 208 -6.74 4.67 -16.39
N PHE A 209 -7.30 4.08 -15.33
CA PHE A 209 -7.38 4.72 -14.03
C PHE A 209 -7.12 3.71 -12.92
N PRO A 210 -5.93 3.76 -12.30
CA PRO A 210 -5.56 2.88 -11.19
C PRO A 210 -6.23 3.33 -9.89
N LEU A 211 -6.91 2.42 -9.20
CA LEU A 211 -7.64 2.72 -7.98
C LEU A 211 -7.27 1.75 -6.85
N SER A 212 -6.90 2.29 -5.69
CA SER A 212 -6.75 1.54 -4.45
C SER A 212 -7.99 1.73 -3.57
N LEU A 213 -8.58 0.64 -3.16
CA LEU A 213 -9.85 0.60 -2.45
C LEU A 213 -9.64 0.45 -0.94
N LYS A 214 -10.42 1.21 -0.17
CA LYS A 214 -10.48 1.07 1.29
C LYS A 214 -11.93 0.96 1.73
N LYS A 215 -12.20 0.11 2.73
CA LYS A 215 -13.54 0.02 3.30
C LYS A 215 -13.91 1.34 3.99
N GLN A 216 -14.95 2.02 3.49
CA GLN A 216 -15.48 3.27 4.04
C GLN A 216 -16.98 3.17 4.23
N ILE A 217 -17.47 3.50 5.42
CA ILE A 217 -18.89 3.41 5.78
C ILE A 217 -19.53 4.77 6.08
N LYS A 218 -18.76 5.85 6.03
CA LYS A 218 -19.23 7.22 6.25
C LYS A 218 -19.06 8.04 4.98
N GLU A 219 -17.99 8.77 4.86
CA GLU A 219 -17.66 9.62 3.72
C GLU A 219 -16.46 9.06 2.96
N VAL A 220 -16.53 9.09 1.63
CA VAL A 220 -15.43 8.67 0.75
C VAL A 220 -14.70 9.90 0.23
N GLN A 221 -13.38 9.86 0.32
CA GLN A 221 -12.49 10.85 -0.28
C GLN A 221 -11.62 10.18 -1.34
N LEU A 222 -11.42 10.88 -2.46
CA LEU A 222 -10.50 10.47 -3.53
C LEU A 222 -9.16 11.17 -3.32
N GLN A 223 -8.15 10.41 -2.96
CA GLN A 223 -6.81 10.93 -2.70
C GLN A 223 -5.84 10.50 -3.81
N PRO A 224 -5.36 11.43 -4.65
CA PRO A 224 -4.32 11.14 -5.64
C PRO A 224 -2.98 10.88 -4.95
N VAL A 225 -2.22 9.91 -5.46
CA VAL A 225 -0.91 9.53 -4.95
C VAL A 225 0.09 9.50 -6.09
N ASN A 226 1.24 10.09 -5.89
CA ASN A 226 2.35 10.19 -6.84
C ASN A 226 2.06 11.05 -8.09
N PHE A 227 1.07 11.92 -8.05
CA PHE A 227 0.77 12.84 -9.16
C PHE A 227 1.60 14.13 -9.12
N ASP A 228 1.97 14.57 -7.92
CA ASP A 228 2.70 15.82 -7.73
C ASP A 228 4.17 15.57 -7.40
N GLU A 229 5.04 15.77 -8.39
CA GLU A 229 6.49 15.65 -8.23
C GLU A 229 7.09 16.87 -7.50
N LYS A 230 6.43 18.03 -7.58
CA LYS A 230 6.92 19.27 -6.93
C LYS A 230 6.72 19.21 -5.41
N SER A 231 5.58 18.70 -4.95
CA SER A 231 5.30 18.62 -3.50
C SER A 231 6.29 17.72 -2.76
N LYS A 232 6.84 16.69 -3.42
CA LYS A 232 7.86 15.80 -2.84
C LYS A 232 9.22 16.51 -2.72
N THR A 233 9.59 17.28 -3.74
CA THR A 233 10.81 18.07 -3.72
C THR A 233 10.72 19.23 -2.72
N GLU A 234 9.55 19.85 -2.56
CA GLU A 234 9.30 20.88 -1.56
C GLU A 234 9.27 20.29 -0.14
N LEU A 235 8.70 19.12 0.06
CA LEU A 235 8.80 18.39 1.33
C LEU A 235 10.26 18.14 1.71
N LEU A 236 11.10 17.75 0.74
CA LEU A 236 12.54 17.56 0.95
C LEU A 236 13.25 18.86 1.33
N LYS A 237 12.93 19.98 0.69
CA LYS A 237 13.57 21.28 0.95
C LYS A 237 13.15 21.91 2.28
N ASN A 238 11.94 21.63 2.75
CA ASN A 238 11.33 22.27 3.90
C ASN A 238 11.39 21.45 5.20
N VAL A 239 11.88 20.19 5.12
CA VAL A 239 12.06 19.39 6.34
C VAL A 239 13.29 19.87 7.09
N LYS A 240 13.06 20.58 8.19
CA LYS A 240 14.09 20.91 9.18
C LYS A 240 14.04 19.84 10.26
N TYR A 241 15.08 19.02 10.32
CA TYR A 241 15.25 18.03 11.39
C TYR A 241 15.81 18.73 12.61
N LYS A 242 15.12 18.68 13.72
CA LYS A 242 15.65 19.28 14.93
C LYS A 242 15.98 18.24 15.98
N ASP A 243 15.13 17.28 16.21
CA ASP A 243 15.44 16.23 17.18
C ASP A 243 14.58 14.98 16.98
N ILE A 244 15.09 13.86 17.46
CA ILE A 244 14.32 12.64 17.69
C ILE A 244 14.01 12.59 19.17
N TYR A 245 12.82 12.98 19.58
CA TYR A 245 12.49 13.12 20.97
C TYR A 245 11.69 11.96 21.54
N LYS A 246 10.97 11.25 20.69
CA LYS A 246 10.09 10.17 21.11
C LYS A 246 10.39 8.87 20.38
N VAL A 247 10.62 7.84 21.15
CA VAL A 247 10.67 6.48 20.66
C VAL A 247 9.48 5.70 21.22
N GLU A 248 8.59 5.31 20.36
CA GLU A 248 7.40 4.56 20.73
C GLU A 248 7.50 3.13 20.21
N MET A 249 7.59 2.19 21.14
CA MET A 249 7.56 0.77 20.81
C MET A 249 6.12 0.27 20.83
N LYS A 250 5.57 0.05 19.66
CA LYS A 250 4.27 -0.63 19.50
C LYS A 250 4.39 -2.16 19.47
N ALA A 251 5.58 -2.67 19.63
CA ALA A 251 5.83 -4.09 19.74
C ALA A 251 5.40 -4.59 21.12
N GLY A 252 4.43 -5.43 21.11
CA GLY A 252 3.70 -5.64 22.31
C GLY A 252 4.30 -6.45 23.39
N LYS A 253 3.98 -6.04 24.51
CA LYS A 253 3.78 -6.85 25.70
C LYS A 253 2.83 -8.03 25.48
N VAL A 254 2.29 -8.28 24.23
CA VAL A 254 0.93 -8.77 24.28
C VAL A 254 0.54 -9.68 23.17
N TRP A 255 1.51 -10.31 22.61
CA TRP A 255 1.20 -11.18 21.55
C TRP A 255 0.54 -12.52 21.91
N TYR A 256 0.47 -12.87 23.17
CA TYR A 256 -0.40 -13.90 23.68
C TYR A 256 -1.65 -13.37 24.41
N THR A 257 -1.94 -12.09 24.34
CA THR A 257 -3.23 -11.54 24.71
C THR A 257 -3.92 -11.10 23.44
N GLU A 258 -4.87 -11.61 22.94
CA GLU A 258 -5.86 -11.29 21.90
C GLU A 258 -5.62 -10.10 20.94
N LYS A 259 -4.70 -9.19 21.22
CA LYS A 259 -4.32 -8.08 20.37
C LYS A 259 -3.24 -8.50 19.39
N ASP A 260 -3.36 -8.07 18.14
CA ASP A 260 -2.34 -8.30 17.13
C ASP A 260 -0.97 -7.77 17.57
N PRO A 261 0.08 -8.60 17.54
CA PRO A 261 1.42 -8.16 17.89
C PRO A 261 1.88 -7.07 16.93
N GLN A 262 2.29 -5.94 17.47
CA GLN A 262 2.81 -4.86 16.65
C GLN A 262 4.31 -5.05 16.43
N ARG A 263 4.71 -5.02 15.17
CA ARG A 263 6.08 -5.25 14.69
C ARG A 263 6.83 -3.94 14.41
N ASP A 264 6.29 -2.83 14.85
CA ASP A 264 6.75 -1.51 14.48
C ASP A 264 7.43 -0.81 15.67
N MET A 265 8.53 -0.13 15.37
CA MET A 265 9.07 0.92 16.20
C MET A 265 8.77 2.27 15.54
N LEU A 266 8.34 3.24 16.32
CA LEU A 266 8.12 4.62 15.87
C LEU A 266 9.14 5.54 16.52
N LEU A 267 9.86 6.29 15.69
CA LEU A 267 10.71 7.40 16.08
C LEU A 267 9.98 8.70 15.76
N GLY A 268 9.63 9.49 16.77
CA GLY A 268 9.02 10.79 16.58
C GLY A 268 10.05 11.85 16.20
N ILE A 269 9.62 12.82 15.41
CA ILE A 269 10.43 13.98 14.99
C ILE A 269 9.73 15.24 15.41
N VAL A 270 10.41 16.09 16.16
CA VAL A 270 9.89 17.38 16.60
C VAL A 270 10.43 18.53 15.76
N ASP A 271 9.67 19.63 15.74
CA ASP A 271 10.10 20.91 15.19
C ASP A 271 10.82 21.77 16.23
N ASP A 272 11.18 22.96 15.79
CA ASP A 272 11.86 24.01 16.58
C ASP A 272 11.11 24.42 17.85
N LYS A 273 9.80 24.22 17.85
CA LYS A 273 8.89 24.58 18.95
C LYS A 273 8.54 23.37 19.82
N GLY A 274 9.18 22.22 19.61
CA GLY A 274 8.90 20.99 20.31
C GLY A 274 7.62 20.28 19.86
N GLY A 275 6.99 20.73 18.77
CA GLY A 275 5.77 20.09 18.23
C GLY A 275 6.06 18.83 17.44
N ASP A 276 5.24 17.79 17.62
CA ASP A 276 5.32 16.52 16.89
C ASP A 276 4.96 16.75 15.41
N LYS A 277 5.91 16.60 14.50
CA LYS A 277 5.75 16.89 13.07
C LYS A 277 5.81 15.68 12.19
N GLY A 278 6.41 14.60 12.67
CA GLY A 278 6.55 13.41 11.87
C GLY A 278 7.04 12.21 12.64
N LYS A 279 7.09 11.09 11.97
CA LYS A 279 7.59 9.84 12.52
C LYS A 279 8.27 8.99 11.47
N ILE A 280 9.29 8.26 11.91
CA ILE A 280 9.89 7.14 11.18
C ILE A 280 9.31 5.86 11.77
N GLN A 281 8.78 5.00 10.91
CA GLN A 281 8.31 3.68 11.29
C GLN A 281 9.31 2.64 10.79
N ILE A 282 9.86 1.85 11.70
CA ILE A 282 10.78 0.76 11.40
C ILE A 282 10.08 -0.54 11.72
N ARG A 283 10.06 -1.47 10.76
CA ARG A 283 9.39 -2.77 10.88
C ARG A 283 10.32 -3.88 10.45
N HIS A 284 10.32 -4.97 11.20
CA HIS A 284 10.93 -6.23 10.79
C HIS A 284 9.89 -7.16 10.13
N GLU A 285 10.21 -7.68 8.96
CA GLU A 285 9.39 -8.68 8.25
C GLU A 285 10.04 -10.05 8.39
N PRO A 286 9.51 -10.91 9.25
CA PRO A 286 10.19 -12.15 9.67
C PRO A 286 10.27 -13.21 8.59
N SER A 287 9.31 -13.29 7.70
CA SER A 287 9.28 -14.29 6.62
C SER A 287 10.42 -14.15 5.62
N ALA A 288 11.03 -12.97 5.54
CA ALA A 288 12.10 -12.66 4.59
C ALA A 288 13.35 -12.08 5.26
N GLY A 289 13.40 -11.97 6.58
CA GLY A 289 14.50 -11.30 7.29
C GLY A 289 14.71 -9.83 6.91
N GLN A 290 13.68 -9.21 6.36
CA GLN A 290 13.77 -7.88 5.78
C GLN A 290 13.36 -6.80 6.78
N TRP A 291 13.91 -5.61 6.58
CA TRP A 291 13.55 -4.41 7.31
C TRP A 291 12.80 -3.45 6.40
N LYS A 292 11.74 -2.86 6.91
CA LYS A 292 10.98 -1.80 6.22
C LYS A 292 11.08 -0.52 7.01
N VAL A 293 11.20 0.57 6.28
CA VAL A 293 11.28 1.90 6.87
C VAL A 293 10.30 2.80 6.12
N ASP A 294 9.37 3.38 6.85
CA ASP A 294 8.42 4.35 6.33
C ASP A 294 8.61 5.69 7.06
N PHE A 295 8.27 6.78 6.40
CA PHE A 295 8.36 8.14 6.93
C PHE A 295 7.02 8.85 6.77
N THR A 296 6.57 9.52 7.81
CA THR A 296 5.37 10.35 7.79
C THR A 296 5.72 11.75 8.27
N TYR A 297 5.30 12.77 7.55
CA TYR A 297 5.51 14.17 7.93
C TYR A 297 4.32 15.01 7.48
N LYS A 298 3.73 15.79 8.41
CA LYS A 298 2.54 16.63 8.16
C LYS A 298 1.43 15.90 7.37
N GLY A 299 1.16 14.65 7.74
CA GLY A 299 0.13 13.84 7.08
C GLY A 299 0.55 13.17 5.76
N ALA A 300 1.65 13.56 5.16
CA ALA A 300 2.20 12.89 3.99
C ALA A 300 3.01 11.66 4.41
N GLN A 301 2.75 10.52 3.78
CA GLN A 301 3.47 9.27 4.03
C GLN A 301 4.33 8.90 2.83
N ALA A 302 5.63 8.76 3.07
CA ALA A 302 6.57 8.14 2.14
C ALA A 302 6.92 6.72 2.61
N ARG A 303 6.77 5.74 1.73
CA ARG A 303 7.06 4.33 2.04
C ARG A 303 8.41 3.95 1.48
N GLY A 304 9.31 3.53 2.36
CA GLY A 304 10.55 2.89 1.97
C GLY A 304 10.30 1.49 1.42
N GLY A 305 11.21 1.00 0.62
CA GLY A 305 11.21 -0.40 0.22
C GLY A 305 11.73 -1.31 1.33
N SER A 306 11.67 -2.61 1.07
CA SER A 306 12.29 -3.60 1.94
C SER A 306 13.81 -3.55 1.80
N LEU A 307 14.50 -3.42 2.90
CA LEU A 307 15.95 -3.59 3.01
C LEU A 307 16.22 -5.06 3.29
N THR A 308 17.06 -5.69 2.49
CA THR A 308 17.28 -7.14 2.50
C THR A 308 17.98 -7.65 3.77
N SER A 309 18.70 -6.77 4.47
CA SER A 309 19.40 -7.11 5.70
C SER A 309 19.57 -5.86 6.56
N PHE A 310 20.00 -6.06 7.82
CA PHE A 310 20.39 -4.93 8.66
C PHE A 310 21.65 -4.24 8.18
N ASP A 311 22.58 -4.94 7.53
CA ASP A 311 23.73 -4.33 6.88
C ASP A 311 23.32 -3.36 5.75
N ALA A 312 22.31 -3.72 4.96
CA ALA A 312 21.77 -2.81 3.96
C ALA A 312 21.14 -1.56 4.62
N PHE A 313 20.52 -1.72 5.79
CA PHE A 313 19.99 -0.60 6.56
C PHE A 313 21.11 0.27 7.14
N SER A 314 22.18 -0.32 7.66
CA SER A 314 23.30 0.45 8.20
C SER A 314 24.05 1.23 7.12
N ARG A 315 24.26 0.65 5.92
CA ARG A 315 24.80 1.39 4.77
C ARG A 315 23.91 2.55 4.35
N LEU A 316 22.61 2.37 4.40
CA LEU A 316 21.66 3.44 4.13
C LEU A 316 21.78 4.58 5.16
N VAL A 317 21.82 4.26 6.43
CA VAL A 317 21.98 5.24 7.50
C VAL A 317 23.33 5.96 7.41
N GLY A 318 24.37 5.26 6.98
CA GLY A 318 25.72 5.79 6.80
C GLY A 318 26.02 6.42 5.45
N GLN A 319 25.03 6.58 4.56
CA GLN A 319 25.30 7.02 3.18
C GLN A 319 25.97 8.39 3.05
N HIS A 320 25.78 9.28 4.01
CA HIS A 320 26.41 10.60 4.06
C HIS A 320 27.51 10.69 5.13
N ASN A 321 27.52 9.78 6.10
CA ASN A 321 28.54 9.66 7.13
C ASN A 321 28.68 8.20 7.57
N SER A 322 29.73 7.53 7.09
CA SER A 322 29.96 6.10 7.32
C SER A 322 30.05 5.74 8.82
N LYS A 323 30.60 6.63 9.64
CA LYS A 323 30.70 6.41 11.10
C LYS A 323 29.35 6.26 11.78
N VAL A 324 28.33 6.97 11.29
CA VAL A 324 26.95 6.81 11.79
C VAL A 324 26.39 5.44 11.44
N GLY A 325 26.65 4.96 10.21
CA GLY A 325 26.25 3.62 9.77
C GLY A 325 26.98 2.51 10.53
N GLU A 326 28.26 2.66 10.76
CA GLU A 326 29.09 1.70 11.53
C GLU A 326 28.61 1.60 12.99
N GLU A 327 28.38 2.74 13.64
CA GLU A 327 27.85 2.77 15.00
C GLU A 327 26.44 2.20 15.09
N PHE A 328 25.59 2.51 14.13
CA PHE A 328 24.25 1.92 14.03
C PHE A 328 24.30 0.39 13.92
N LEU A 329 25.21 -0.15 13.09
CA LEU A 329 25.41 -1.58 12.96
C LEU A 329 25.94 -2.21 14.26
N LYS A 330 26.84 -1.53 14.96
CA LYS A 330 27.36 -1.96 16.26
C LYS A 330 26.26 -2.05 17.29
N GLN A 331 25.38 -1.05 17.39
CA GLN A 331 24.23 -1.07 18.29
C GLN A 331 23.26 -2.19 17.94
N TYR A 332 23.05 -2.47 16.66
CA TYR A 332 22.27 -3.64 16.25
C TYR A 332 22.88 -4.96 16.73
N LYS A 333 24.20 -5.13 16.56
CA LYS A 333 24.89 -6.34 17.02
C LYS A 333 24.71 -6.55 18.52
N ILE A 334 24.87 -5.50 19.32
CA ILE A 334 24.62 -5.54 20.76
C ILE A 334 23.17 -6.00 21.06
N GLY A 335 22.18 -5.38 20.41
CA GLY A 335 20.78 -5.77 20.59
C GLY A 335 20.49 -7.19 20.12
N ASN A 336 21.10 -7.62 19.02
CA ASN A 336 20.96 -8.98 18.50
C ASN A 336 21.61 -10.04 19.41
N ASP A 337 22.73 -9.72 20.04
CA ASP A 337 23.38 -10.62 21.01
C ASP A 337 22.54 -10.74 22.30
N LEU A 338 21.95 -9.65 22.75
CA LEU A 338 20.95 -9.68 23.82
C LEU A 338 19.74 -10.55 23.45
N PHE A 339 19.28 -10.47 22.21
CA PHE A 339 18.21 -11.32 21.69
C PHE A 339 18.61 -12.79 21.70
N LYS A 340 19.82 -13.13 21.22
CA LYS A 340 20.33 -14.50 21.22
C LYS A 340 20.52 -15.07 22.63
N ALA A 341 21.07 -14.28 23.55
CA ALA A 341 21.26 -14.67 24.94
C ALA A 341 19.93 -14.98 25.65
N GLN A 342 18.83 -14.41 25.20
CA GLN A 342 17.49 -14.58 25.75
C GLN A 342 16.62 -15.56 24.95
N ASN A 343 17.21 -16.35 24.06
CA ASN A 343 16.48 -17.31 23.23
C ASN A 343 15.63 -18.32 24.05
N LYS A 344 16.08 -18.70 25.25
CA LYS A 344 15.28 -19.54 26.15
C LYS A 344 13.96 -18.89 26.57
N ILE A 345 13.95 -17.57 26.78
CA ILE A 345 12.72 -16.83 27.08
C ILE A 345 11.82 -16.81 25.86
N HIS A 346 12.40 -16.61 24.69
CA HIS A 346 11.67 -16.64 23.43
C HIS A 346 11.02 -18.01 23.16
N GLU A 347 11.75 -19.10 23.32
CA GLU A 347 11.22 -20.46 23.16
C GLU A 347 10.15 -20.78 24.21
N LYS A 348 10.36 -20.39 25.47
CA LYS A 348 9.33 -20.48 26.51
C LYS A 348 8.06 -19.77 26.12
N THR A 349 8.19 -18.54 25.61
CA THR A 349 7.05 -17.71 25.15
C THR A 349 6.32 -18.35 23.98
N LYS A 350 7.04 -18.97 23.04
CA LYS A 350 6.44 -19.75 21.94
C LYS A 350 5.65 -20.95 22.47
N ALA A 351 6.22 -21.67 23.41
CA ALA A 351 5.57 -22.83 24.05
C ALA A 351 4.29 -22.40 24.78
N GLU A 352 4.35 -21.34 25.57
CA GLU A 352 3.20 -20.78 26.29
C GLU A 352 2.08 -20.37 25.33
N PHE A 353 2.43 -19.69 24.25
CA PHE A 353 1.45 -19.30 23.23
C PHE A 353 0.81 -20.52 22.57
N ARG A 354 1.63 -21.50 22.15
CA ARG A 354 1.15 -22.72 21.53
C ARG A 354 0.25 -23.53 22.46
N ASN A 355 0.59 -23.60 23.74
CA ASN A 355 -0.21 -24.32 24.76
C ASN A 355 -1.55 -23.62 25.01
N LYS A 356 -1.56 -22.26 25.00
CA LYS A 356 -2.76 -21.49 25.28
C LYS A 356 -3.73 -21.41 24.08
N TYR A 357 -3.22 -21.26 22.87
CA TYR A 357 -4.01 -20.96 21.68
C TYR A 357 -4.00 -22.06 20.62
N GLY A 358 -3.24 -23.14 20.85
CA GLY A 358 -3.12 -24.27 19.94
C GLY A 358 -2.05 -24.10 18.85
N LYS A 359 -1.72 -25.23 18.22
CA LYS A 359 -0.67 -25.32 17.19
C LYS A 359 -1.00 -24.47 15.94
N GLU A 360 -2.22 -24.51 15.48
CA GLU A 360 -2.63 -23.79 14.27
C GLU A 360 -2.51 -22.26 14.42
N ALA A 361 -2.98 -21.74 15.56
CA ALA A 361 -2.83 -20.32 15.88
C ALA A 361 -1.34 -19.92 16.02
N TYR A 362 -0.52 -20.79 16.58
CA TYR A 362 0.91 -20.59 16.67
C TYR A 362 1.57 -20.58 15.29
N ASP A 363 1.30 -21.57 14.43
CA ASP A 363 1.91 -21.67 13.10
C ASP A 363 1.56 -20.46 12.24
N LYS A 364 0.35 -19.94 12.37
CA LYS A 364 -0.10 -18.74 11.68
C LYS A 364 0.63 -17.46 12.13
N ARG A 365 1.04 -17.39 13.41
CA ARG A 365 1.61 -16.18 14.01
C ARG A 365 3.09 -16.27 14.38
N ARG A 366 3.74 -17.43 14.22
CA ARG A 366 5.15 -17.62 14.62
C ARG A 366 6.12 -16.59 14.05
N GLY A 367 5.84 -16.12 12.83
CA GLY A 367 6.68 -15.12 12.20
C GLY A 367 6.52 -13.73 12.85
N GLU A 368 5.29 -13.33 13.15
CA GLU A 368 5.00 -12.05 13.81
C GLU A 368 5.62 -12.01 15.21
N LEU A 369 5.63 -13.16 15.85
CA LEU A 369 6.23 -13.39 17.13
C LEU A 369 7.72 -13.15 17.16
N SER A 370 8.41 -13.74 16.21
CA SER A 370 9.85 -13.55 16.06
C SER A 370 10.19 -12.10 15.78
N ALA A 371 9.40 -11.43 14.93
CA ALA A 371 9.58 -10.02 14.65
C ALA A 371 9.39 -9.14 15.88
N THR A 372 8.33 -9.39 16.64
CA THR A 372 8.05 -8.66 17.88
C THR A 372 9.20 -8.82 18.89
N THR A 373 9.75 -10.03 19.01
CA THR A 373 10.87 -10.28 19.93
C THR A 373 12.13 -9.53 19.49
N ILE A 374 12.47 -9.54 18.19
CA ILE A 374 13.60 -8.78 17.64
C ILE A 374 13.42 -7.28 17.89
N ILE A 375 12.26 -6.74 17.59
CA ILE A 375 11.95 -5.33 17.81
C ILE A 375 12.10 -4.97 19.30
N ASN A 376 11.57 -5.78 20.19
CA ASN A 376 11.65 -5.54 21.64
C ASN A 376 13.06 -5.61 22.21
N ARG A 377 14.01 -6.25 21.55
CA ARG A 377 15.39 -6.39 22.03
C ARG A 377 16.38 -5.48 21.32
N VAL A 378 16.25 -5.36 20.01
CA VAL A 378 17.19 -4.57 19.20
C VAL A 378 16.86 -3.09 19.27
N MET A 379 15.59 -2.73 19.15
CA MET A 379 15.20 -1.33 19.03
C MET A 379 15.44 -0.48 20.29
N PRO A 380 15.27 -0.99 21.53
CA PRO A 380 15.65 -0.21 22.72
C PRO A 380 17.14 0.15 22.77
N VAL A 381 18.02 -0.74 22.28
CA VAL A 381 19.47 -0.45 22.23
C VAL A 381 19.74 0.68 21.24
N ILE A 382 19.16 0.59 20.02
CA ILE A 382 19.30 1.62 18.99
C ILE A 382 18.71 2.95 19.45
N SER A 383 17.52 2.95 20.03
CA SER A 383 16.88 4.17 20.49
C SER A 383 17.59 4.80 21.69
N GLY A 384 18.11 3.96 22.60
CA GLY A 384 18.90 4.43 23.72
C GLY A 384 20.24 5.05 23.29
N TRP A 385 20.85 4.51 22.24
CA TRP A 385 22.00 5.12 21.60
C TRP A 385 21.64 6.46 20.98
N LEU A 386 20.66 6.49 20.06
CA LEU A 386 20.23 7.74 19.40
C LEU A 386 19.85 8.84 20.40
N ALA A 387 19.21 8.50 21.52
CA ALA A 387 18.84 9.50 22.53
C ALA A 387 20.05 10.22 23.14
N LYS A 388 21.20 9.53 23.25
CA LYS A 388 22.43 10.07 23.83
C LYS A 388 23.33 10.77 22.81
N GLU A 389 23.10 10.56 21.52
CA GLU A 389 23.93 11.11 20.47
C GLU A 389 23.75 12.62 20.27
N LYS A 390 24.77 13.24 19.70
CA LYS A 390 24.73 14.65 19.31
C LYS A 390 23.68 14.90 18.23
N GLN A 391 23.21 16.12 18.14
CA GLN A 391 22.17 16.51 17.19
C GLN A 391 22.57 16.24 15.73
N GLU A 392 23.85 16.37 15.40
CA GLU A 392 24.36 16.11 14.05
C GLU A 392 24.16 14.64 13.64
N VAL A 393 24.40 13.70 14.57
CA VAL A 393 24.20 12.26 14.34
C VAL A 393 22.73 11.94 14.15
N LYS A 394 21.86 12.52 15.00
CA LYS A 394 20.42 12.35 14.89
C LYS A 394 19.87 12.92 13.58
N THR A 395 20.36 14.10 13.20
CA THR A 395 19.98 14.76 11.94
C THR A 395 20.39 13.91 10.74
N GLU A 396 21.61 13.37 10.77
CA GLU A 396 22.10 12.54 9.68
C GLU A 396 21.33 11.22 9.55
N PHE A 397 21.02 10.58 10.67
CA PHE A 397 20.19 9.37 10.69
C PHE A 397 18.80 9.63 10.06
N VAL A 398 18.13 10.70 10.47
CA VAL A 398 16.82 11.07 9.93
C VAL A 398 16.90 11.45 8.46
N ARG A 399 17.93 12.25 8.09
CA ARG A 399 18.16 12.68 6.71
C ARG A 399 18.37 11.50 5.77
N SER A 400 19.19 10.54 6.16
CA SER A 400 19.47 9.35 5.37
C SER A 400 18.21 8.52 5.13
N ILE A 401 17.43 8.27 6.17
CA ILE A 401 16.14 7.57 6.05
C ILE A 401 15.18 8.35 5.16
N PHE A 402 15.04 9.64 5.39
CA PHE A 402 14.14 10.49 4.63
C PHE A 402 14.51 10.50 3.13
N THR A 403 15.79 10.71 2.82
CA THR A 403 16.28 10.66 1.44
C THR A 403 15.97 9.33 0.78
N TYR A 404 16.18 8.23 1.49
CA TYR A 404 15.88 6.89 0.98
C TYR A 404 14.39 6.69 0.68
N VAL A 405 13.51 6.98 1.62
CA VAL A 405 12.06 6.72 1.43
C VAL A 405 11.46 7.66 0.39
N THR A 406 11.97 8.87 0.25
CA THR A 406 11.48 9.85 -0.71
C THR A 406 12.07 9.68 -2.10
N SER A 407 13.31 9.19 -2.23
CA SER A 407 13.94 8.95 -3.54
C SER A 407 13.19 7.92 -4.39
N ARG A 408 12.49 6.98 -3.76
CA ARG A 408 11.68 5.97 -4.44
C ARG A 408 10.29 6.46 -4.84
N ALA A 409 9.80 7.49 -4.20
CA ALA A 409 8.47 8.00 -4.47
C ALA A 409 8.27 8.45 -5.92
N PRO A 410 9.24 9.08 -6.61
CA PRO A 410 9.15 9.39 -8.03
C PRO A 410 9.06 8.17 -8.95
N LYS A 411 9.57 7.02 -8.47
CA LYS A 411 9.56 5.75 -9.21
C LYS A 411 8.30 4.90 -8.96
N SER A 412 7.49 5.29 -7.99
CA SER A 412 6.21 4.62 -7.70
C SER A 412 5.16 4.96 -8.74
N GLY A 413 4.31 4.00 -9.07
CA GLY A 413 3.19 4.20 -9.99
C GLY A 413 2.17 5.21 -9.46
N LYS A 414 1.51 5.92 -10.36
CA LYS A 414 0.41 6.84 -10.03
C LYS A 414 -0.88 6.05 -9.78
N PHE A 415 -1.62 6.42 -8.75
CA PHE A 415 -2.93 5.82 -8.44
C PHE A 415 -3.76 6.75 -7.56
N VAL A 416 -5.05 6.47 -7.45
CA VAL A 416 -5.95 7.16 -6.52
C VAL A 416 -6.40 6.21 -5.43
N ILE A 417 -6.48 6.69 -4.20
CA ILE A 417 -7.06 5.96 -3.08
C ILE A 417 -8.49 6.44 -2.89
N ALA A 418 -9.45 5.53 -2.91
CA ALA A 418 -10.80 5.77 -2.41
C ALA A 418 -10.88 5.33 -0.94
N LYS A 419 -10.93 6.29 -0.04
CA LYS A 419 -10.91 6.08 1.41
C LYS A 419 -11.87 7.01 2.15
#